data_d6872e93033c76b89ff5790a5f3ac11c
#
_entry.id   d6872e93033c76b89ff5790a5f3ac11c
#
_cell.length_a   1.000
_cell.length_b   1.000
_cell.length_c   1.000
_cell.angle_alpha   90.00
_cell.angle_beta   90.00
_cell.angle_gamma   90.00
#
_symmetry.space_group_name_H-M   'P 1'
#
loop_
_entity.id
_entity.type
_entity.pdbx_description
1 polymer ?
#
loop_
_entity_poly.entity_id
_entity_poly.type
_entity_poly.pdbx_seq_one_letter_code
_entity_poly.pdbx_strand_id
1 'polypeptide(L)'
;MNPNKPNMPAPSVEPDELSYYRLTLLSYLRESHPERAADDAFIRARAELAAEAFSNAVRSGMNYDEAVQQADEVLFQGLHF
;
A
#
# COMPACT_ATOMS: atom_id res chain seq x y z
N MET A 1 -13.39 -29.00 -9.56
CA MET A 1 -13.08 -28.45 -9.41
C MET A 1 -13.19 -27.78 -8.90
N ASN A 2 -12.67 -27.54 -8.58
CA ASN A 2 -12.72 -26.76 -8.06
C ASN A 2 -12.83 -25.88 -8.40
N PRO A 3 -12.99 -25.80 -8.58
CA PRO A 3 -13.04 -24.77 -9.09
C PRO A 3 -13.07 -23.80 -8.40
N ASN A 4 -13.09 -23.81 -7.91
CA ASN A 4 -13.11 -22.92 -7.33
C ASN A 4 -12.23 -22.17 -7.14
N LYS A 5 -11.35 -22.39 -7.37
CA LYS A 5 -10.48 -21.67 -7.22
C LYS A 5 -10.00 -21.16 -8.32
N PRO A 6 -10.22 -20.14 -8.57
CA PRO A 6 -9.81 -19.58 -9.72
C PRO A 6 -8.44 -19.39 -9.69
N ASN A 7 -7.88 -19.60 -10.64
CA ASN A 7 -6.69 -19.38 -10.75
C ASN A 7 -6.40 -18.19 -11.29
N MET A 8 -6.71 -17.14 -10.75
CA MET A 8 -6.35 -15.94 -11.19
C MET A 8 -4.98 -15.73 -11.03
N PRO A 9 -4.33 -15.06 -11.89
CA PRO A 9 -3.00 -14.65 -11.72
C PRO A 9 -2.98 -13.85 -10.50
N ALA A 10 -2.09 -14.09 -9.67
CA ALA A 10 -1.98 -13.34 -8.48
C ALA A 10 -1.63 -11.95 -8.82
N PRO A 11 -2.33 -11.00 -8.37
CA PRO A 11 -1.90 -9.63 -8.51
C PRO A 11 -0.66 -9.46 -7.73
N SER A 12 0.15 -8.51 -8.08
CA SER A 12 1.34 -8.24 -7.34
C SER A 12 1.02 -7.68 -5.98
N VAL A 13 -0.21 -7.21 -5.76
CA VAL A 13 -0.59 -6.60 -4.52
C VAL A 13 -1.77 -7.34 -3.94
N GLU A 14 -1.69 -7.72 -2.70
CA GLU A 14 -2.76 -8.39 -2.02
C GLU A 14 -3.82 -7.39 -1.58
N PRO A 15 -5.09 -7.73 -1.65
CA PRO A 15 -6.13 -6.80 -1.22
C PRO A 15 -5.98 -6.34 0.23
N ASP A 16 -5.52 -7.21 1.11
CA ASP A 16 -5.36 -6.83 2.51
C ASP A 16 -4.26 -5.81 2.68
N GLU A 17 -3.18 -5.94 1.94
CA GLU A 17 -2.10 -4.97 1.98
C GLU A 17 -2.57 -3.64 1.45
N LEU A 18 -3.32 -3.66 0.38
CA LEU A 18 -3.83 -2.43 -0.20
C LEU A 18 -4.74 -1.71 0.79
N SER A 19 -5.63 -2.43 1.44
CA SER A 19 -6.52 -1.85 2.43
C SER A 19 -5.76 -1.26 3.59
N TYR A 20 -4.73 -1.96 4.05
CA TYR A 20 -3.91 -1.48 5.16
C TYR A 20 -3.27 -0.14 4.80
N TYR A 21 -2.67 -0.04 3.62
CA TYR A 21 -1.99 1.19 3.25
C TYR A 21 -2.98 2.33 3.00
N ARG A 22 -4.14 2.03 2.45
CA ARG A 22 -5.17 3.06 2.27
C ARG A 22 -5.63 3.62 3.60
N LEU A 23 -5.90 2.76 4.56
CA LEU A 23 -6.36 3.21 5.86
C LEU A 23 -5.28 3.95 6.62
N THR A 24 -4.05 3.49 6.51
CA THR A 24 -2.92 4.14 7.17
C THR A 24 -2.75 5.56 6.63
N LEU A 25 -2.77 5.71 5.33
CA LEU A 25 -2.60 7.02 4.72
C LEU A 25 -3.80 7.91 5.03
N LEU A 26 -4.99 7.38 4.97
CA LEU A 26 -6.18 8.16 5.26
C LEU A 26 -6.16 8.69 6.68
N SER A 27 -5.78 7.86 7.64
CA SER A 27 -5.70 8.29 9.04
C SER A 27 -4.71 9.44 9.20
N TYR A 28 -3.56 9.32 8.57
CA TYR A 28 -2.56 10.37 8.62
C TYR A 28 -3.10 11.66 8.01
N LEU A 29 -3.74 11.55 6.85
CA LEU A 29 -4.22 12.75 6.15
C LEU A 29 -5.33 13.44 6.91
N ARG A 30 -6.18 12.69 7.57
CA ARG A 30 -7.26 13.28 8.36
C ARG A 30 -6.71 14.18 9.46
N GLU A 31 -5.57 13.83 9.98
CA GLU A 31 -5.00 14.63 11.07
C GLU A 31 -4.09 15.72 10.58
N SER A 32 -3.32 15.45 9.54
CA SER A 32 -2.29 16.38 9.11
C SER A 32 -2.65 17.18 7.87
N HIS A 33 -3.45 16.60 6.99
CA HIS A 33 -3.79 17.25 5.72
C HIS A 33 -5.24 16.93 5.37
N PRO A 34 -6.19 17.48 6.14
CA PRO A 34 -7.60 17.11 5.95
C PRO A 34 -8.12 17.34 4.54
N GLU A 35 -7.58 18.34 3.85
CA GLU A 35 -8.03 18.61 2.49
C GLU A 35 -7.66 17.46 1.55
N ARG A 36 -6.60 16.73 1.85
CA ARG A 36 -6.20 15.62 1.02
C ARG A 36 -6.91 14.34 1.41
N ALA A 37 -7.49 14.29 2.58
CA ALA A 37 -8.20 13.11 3.04
C ALA A 37 -9.40 12.81 2.16
N ALA A 38 -9.89 13.80 1.44
CA ALA A 38 -11.03 13.60 0.53
C ALA A 38 -10.57 13.18 -0.88
N ASP A 39 -9.27 13.17 -1.15
CA ASP A 39 -8.76 12.84 -2.46
C ASP A 39 -8.55 11.34 -2.58
N ASP A 40 -9.65 10.65 -2.91
CA ASP A 40 -9.63 9.22 -2.97
C ASP A 40 -8.69 8.68 -4.02
N ALA A 41 -8.57 9.35 -5.15
CA ALA A 41 -7.67 8.90 -6.22
C ALA A 41 -6.22 8.97 -5.77
N PHE A 42 -5.85 10.02 -5.05
CA PHE A 42 -4.50 10.15 -4.53
C PHE A 42 -4.19 9.03 -3.52
N ILE A 43 -5.13 8.80 -2.61
CA ILE A 43 -4.95 7.79 -1.57
C ILE A 43 -4.80 6.41 -2.20
N ARG A 44 -5.65 6.10 -3.16
CA ARG A 44 -5.60 4.80 -3.80
C ARG A 44 -4.30 4.61 -4.58
N ALA A 45 -3.91 5.59 -5.35
CA ALA A 45 -2.69 5.48 -6.15
C ALA A 45 -1.46 5.31 -5.26
N ARG A 46 -1.41 6.06 -4.18
CA ARG A 46 -0.26 5.99 -3.30
C ARG A 46 -0.23 4.66 -2.56
N ALA A 47 -1.39 4.16 -2.15
CA ALA A 47 -1.46 2.87 -1.47
C ALA A 47 -1.03 1.74 -2.40
N GLU A 48 -1.38 1.83 -3.67
CA GLU A 48 -0.95 0.81 -4.64
C GLU A 48 0.55 0.82 -4.81
N LEU A 49 1.14 2.00 -4.87
CA LEU A 49 2.60 2.10 -5.00
C LEU A 49 3.31 1.55 -3.76
N ALA A 50 2.75 1.84 -2.59
CA ALA A 50 3.34 1.33 -1.35
C ALA A 50 3.26 -0.18 -1.28
N ALA A 51 2.13 -0.75 -1.65
CA ALA A 51 1.96 -2.20 -1.63
C ALA A 51 2.90 -2.87 -2.64
N GLU A 52 3.08 -2.25 -3.80
CA GLU A 52 4.04 -2.75 -4.76
C GLU A 52 5.46 -2.70 -4.24
N ALA A 53 5.81 -1.61 -3.57
CA ALA A 53 7.14 -1.47 -3.00
C ALA A 53 7.41 -2.57 -1.97
N PHE A 54 6.40 -2.88 -1.17
CA PHE A 54 6.52 -3.95 -0.18
C PHE A 54 6.76 -5.30 -0.89
N SER A 55 5.96 -5.61 -1.88
CA SER A 55 6.08 -6.87 -2.61
C SER A 55 7.44 -6.99 -3.29
N ASN A 56 7.89 -5.91 -3.90
CA ASN A 56 9.18 -5.92 -4.58
C ASN A 56 10.32 -6.09 -3.59
N ALA A 57 10.22 -5.48 -2.44
CA ALA A 57 11.26 -5.59 -1.41
C ALA A 57 11.37 -7.04 -0.92
N VAL A 58 10.23 -7.66 -0.68
CA VAL A 58 10.22 -9.05 -0.24
C VAL A 58 10.84 -9.96 -1.31
N ARG A 59 10.48 -9.72 -2.55
CA ARG A 59 11.04 -10.52 -3.65
C ARG A 59 12.53 -10.32 -3.81
N SER A 60 13.05 -9.16 -3.43
CA SER A 60 14.47 -8.90 -3.52
C SER A 60 15.24 -9.47 -2.37
N GLY A 61 14.56 -10.08 -1.40
CA GLY A 61 15.24 -10.70 -0.26
C GLY A 61 15.29 -9.86 0.99
N MET A 62 14.61 -8.73 1.02
CA MET A 62 14.55 -7.92 2.24
C MET A 62 13.70 -8.62 3.27
N ASN A 63 14.04 -8.43 4.54
CA ASN A 63 13.22 -8.99 5.60
C ASN A 63 11.95 -8.15 5.75
N TYR A 64 11.04 -8.60 6.59
CA TYR A 64 9.75 -7.96 6.74
C TYR A 64 9.88 -6.50 7.16
N ASP A 65 10.72 -6.23 8.14
CA ASP A 65 10.87 -4.86 8.65
C ASP A 65 11.42 -3.92 7.58
N GLU A 66 12.36 -4.39 6.80
CA GLU A 66 12.92 -3.58 5.72
C GLU A 66 11.88 -3.34 4.64
N ALA A 67 11.08 -4.35 4.33
CA ALA A 67 10.05 -4.21 3.32
C ALA A 67 8.98 -3.22 3.76
N VAL A 68 8.60 -3.25 5.02
CA VAL A 68 7.64 -2.30 5.58
C VAL A 68 8.20 -0.88 5.50
N GLN A 69 9.48 -0.71 5.79
CA GLN A 69 10.10 0.59 5.75
C GLN A 69 10.09 1.16 4.33
N GLN A 70 10.39 0.33 3.35
CA GLN A 70 10.35 0.75 1.96
C GLN A 70 8.93 1.18 1.55
N ALA A 71 7.94 0.42 1.96
CA ALA A 71 6.56 0.73 1.64
C ALA A 71 6.12 2.03 2.29
N ASP A 72 6.53 2.24 3.54
CA ASP A 72 6.16 3.47 4.25
C ASP A 72 6.80 4.69 3.60
N GLU A 73 8.02 4.57 3.14
CA GLU A 73 8.68 5.67 2.44
C GLU A 73 7.90 6.06 1.19
N VAL A 74 7.40 5.09 0.47
CA VAL A 74 6.60 5.36 -0.71
C VAL A 74 5.26 5.96 -0.33
N LEU A 75 4.63 5.41 0.71
CA LEU A 75 3.31 5.85 1.12
C LEU A 75 3.29 7.32 1.51
N PHE A 76 4.30 7.75 2.23
CA PHE A 76 4.35 9.11 2.75
C PHE A 76 5.26 10.04 1.97
N GLN A 77 5.70 9.62 0.81
CA GLN A 77 6.62 10.41 0.02
C GLN A 77 6.00 11.75 -0.33
N GLY A 78 6.72 12.81 -0.08
CA GLY A 78 6.24 14.15 -0.39
C GLY A 78 5.31 14.75 0.63
N LEU A 79 4.95 13.98 1.66
CA LEU A 79 4.12 14.52 2.73
C LEU A 79 5.00 14.89 3.91
N HIS A 80 4.62 15.96 4.58
CA HIS A 80 5.42 16.42 5.71
C HIS A 80 4.73 16.06 6.99
N PHE A 81 5.50 15.69 7.95
CA PHE A 81 4.97 15.34 9.26
C PHE A 81 5.15 16.48 10.24
#